data_adaa272afa67c6b5e8dc29d6acb1f85b
#
_entry.id   adaa272afa67c6b5e8dc29d6acb1f85b
#
_cell.length_a   1.000
_cell.length_b   1.000
_cell.length_c   1.000
_cell.angle_alpha   90.00
_cell.angle_beta   90.00
_cell.angle_gamma   90.00
#
_symmetry.space_group_name_H-M   'P 1'
#
loop_
_entity.id
_entity.type
_entity.pdbx_description
1 polymer ?
#
loop_
_entity_poly.entity_id
_entity_poly.type
_entity_poly.pdbx_seq_one_letter_code
_entity_poly.pdbx_strand_id
1 'polypeptide(L)'
;MLKKYLIISTTTDLVRIAPDKIVFISSDGNYCNLVQTDNETRMLTFQLGQVENMIREQLGTEGLQFIRIGRGLIINRNYIYYINIQSQKLILSDVSRFTHTVSASKEALKQLKDLIEKEAKG
;
A
#
# COMPACT_ATOMS: atom_id res chain seq x y z
N MET A 1 9.11 2.44 23.77
CA MET A 1 8.70 3.31 22.66
C MET A 1 7.32 2.91 22.17
N LEU A 2 6.44 3.87 21.98
CA LEU A 2 5.09 3.57 21.51
C LEU A 2 5.07 3.26 20.02
N LYS A 3 4.31 2.23 19.66
CA LYS A 3 4.11 1.87 18.27
C LYS A 3 3.25 2.93 17.57
N LYS A 4 3.60 3.29 16.36
CA LYS A 4 2.81 4.22 15.56
C LYS A 4 1.66 3.52 14.86
N TYR A 5 0.55 4.22 14.76
CA TYR A 5 -0.63 3.77 14.01
C TYR A 5 -0.99 4.82 12.99
N LEU A 6 -1.56 4.37 11.89
CA LEU A 6 -2.21 5.28 10.95
C LEU A 6 -3.63 5.51 11.42
N ILE A 7 -4.01 6.76 11.56
CA ILE A 7 -5.34 7.15 12.01
C ILE A 7 -6.04 7.88 10.88
N ILE A 8 -7.19 7.35 10.46
CA ILE A 8 -8.00 7.94 9.42
C ILE A 8 -9.36 8.23 10.03
N SER A 9 -9.63 9.51 10.23
CA SER A 9 -10.79 9.96 11.03
C SER A 9 -11.70 10.85 10.22
N THR A 10 -13.01 10.64 10.37
CA THR A 10 -14.05 11.52 9.84
C THR A 10 -14.88 12.05 11.00
N THR A 11 -15.95 12.79 10.71
CA THR A 11 -16.84 13.28 11.77
C THR A 11 -17.62 12.15 12.44
N THR A 12 -17.73 10.98 11.78
CA THR A 12 -18.60 9.91 12.26
C THR A 12 -17.85 8.62 12.59
N ASP A 13 -16.60 8.45 12.09
CA ASP A 13 -15.88 7.20 12.34
C ASP A 13 -14.37 7.42 12.40
N LEU A 14 -13.66 6.39 12.83
CA LEU A 14 -12.21 6.41 12.92
C LEU A 14 -11.68 5.02 12.69
N VAL A 15 -10.71 4.92 11.78
CA VAL A 15 -9.92 3.70 11.58
C VAL A 15 -8.54 3.93 12.19
N ARG A 16 -8.09 3.03 13.05
CA ARG A 16 -6.74 3.05 13.62
C ARG A 16 -6.09 1.72 13.29
N ILE A 17 -5.03 1.76 12.50
CA ILE A 17 -4.42 0.52 11.99
C ILE A 17 -2.90 0.61 12.03
N ALA A 18 -2.25 -0.47 12.48
CA ALA A 18 -0.80 -0.56 12.44
C ALA A 18 -0.33 -0.69 10.99
N PRO A 19 0.78 -0.03 10.61
CA PRO A 19 1.26 -0.05 9.24
C PRO A 19 1.48 -1.46 8.67
N ASP A 20 1.98 -2.39 9.47
CA ASP A 20 2.24 -3.75 9.02
C ASP A 20 0.97 -4.57 8.76
N LYS A 21 -0.19 -4.03 9.12
CA LYS A 21 -1.48 -4.66 8.84
C LYS A 21 -2.11 -4.19 7.53
N ILE A 22 -1.49 -3.25 6.86
CA ILE A 22 -1.97 -2.74 5.57
C ILE A 22 -1.20 -3.42 4.44
N VAL A 23 -1.93 -4.06 3.52
CA VAL A 23 -1.33 -4.69 2.34
C VAL A 23 -1.21 -3.68 1.22
N PHE A 24 -2.33 -3.05 0.85
CA PHE A 24 -2.33 -2.00 -0.17
C PHE A 24 -3.59 -1.16 -0.05
N ILE A 25 -3.56 -0.01 -0.71
CA ILE A 25 -4.70 0.91 -0.78
C ILE A 25 -4.90 1.23 -2.25
N SER A 26 -6.12 1.01 -2.75
CA SER A 26 -6.43 1.28 -4.14
C SER A 26 -7.45 2.40 -4.26
N SER A 27 -7.31 3.21 -5.32
CA SER A 27 -8.24 4.28 -5.62
C SER A 27 -9.52 3.71 -6.24
N ASP A 28 -10.66 4.29 -5.86
CA ASP A 28 -11.96 3.93 -6.41
C ASP A 28 -12.79 5.21 -6.53
N GLY A 29 -12.53 5.97 -7.61
CA GLY A 29 -13.15 7.28 -7.79
C GLY A 29 -12.71 8.24 -6.71
N ASN A 30 -13.66 8.79 -5.96
CA ASN A 30 -13.37 9.71 -4.85
C ASN A 30 -13.08 9.00 -3.53
N TYR A 31 -13.07 7.66 -3.55
CA TYR A 31 -12.84 6.83 -2.37
C TYR A 31 -11.60 6.00 -2.54
N CYS A 32 -11.20 5.33 -1.47
CA CYS A 32 -10.12 4.35 -1.50
C CYS A 32 -10.58 3.07 -0.81
N ASN A 33 -9.98 1.97 -1.21
CA ASN A 33 -10.15 0.68 -0.54
C ASN A 33 -8.84 0.30 0.12
N LEU A 34 -8.87 0.20 1.45
CA LEU A 34 -7.72 -0.24 2.24
C LEU A 34 -7.85 -1.73 2.49
N VAL A 35 -6.91 -2.51 1.98
CA VAL A 35 -6.92 -3.97 2.09
C VAL A 35 -5.95 -4.38 3.19
N GLN A 36 -6.45 -5.15 4.14
CA GLN A 36 -5.74 -5.54 5.35
C GLN A 36 -5.19 -6.95 5.27
N THR A 37 -4.26 -7.26 6.15
CA THR A 37 -3.62 -8.58 6.19
C THR A 37 -4.58 -9.70 6.59
N ASP A 38 -5.72 -9.37 7.16
CA ASP A 38 -6.77 -10.35 7.48
C ASP A 38 -7.75 -10.55 6.33
N ASN A 39 -7.44 -10.01 5.15
CA ASN A 39 -8.26 -10.05 3.94
C ASN A 39 -9.52 -9.16 3.99
N GLU A 40 -9.68 -8.39 5.06
CA GLU A 40 -10.77 -7.43 5.13
C GLU A 40 -10.42 -6.20 4.29
N THR A 41 -11.45 -5.61 3.69
CA THR A 41 -11.31 -4.36 2.94
C THR A 41 -12.16 -3.30 3.61
N ARG A 42 -11.55 -2.13 3.83
CA ARG A 42 -12.25 -1.00 4.41
C ARG A 42 -12.27 0.15 3.41
N MET A 43 -13.47 0.63 3.12
CA MET A 43 -13.63 1.78 2.26
C MET A 43 -13.35 3.05 3.03
N LEU A 44 -12.52 3.92 2.47
CA LEU A 44 -12.17 5.21 3.06
C LEU A 44 -12.76 6.32 2.20
N THR A 45 -13.40 7.30 2.84
CA THR A 45 -14.03 8.42 2.13
C THR A 45 -13.04 9.55 1.83
N PHE A 46 -11.82 9.17 1.45
CA PHE A 46 -10.74 10.09 1.09
C PHE A 46 -10.18 9.69 -0.25
N GLN A 47 -9.63 10.65 -0.98
CA GLN A 47 -8.89 10.36 -2.19
C GLN A 47 -7.52 9.79 -1.85
N LEU A 48 -6.93 9.04 -2.77
CA LEU A 48 -5.67 8.34 -2.53
C LEU A 48 -4.54 9.30 -2.15
N GLY A 49 -4.49 10.47 -2.79
CA GLY A 49 -3.48 11.48 -2.47
C GLY A 49 -3.60 12.00 -1.04
N GLN A 50 -4.83 12.10 -0.52
CA GLN A 50 -5.05 12.51 0.87
C GLN A 50 -4.54 11.44 1.83
N VAL A 51 -4.78 10.17 1.52
CA VAL A 51 -4.29 9.07 2.35
C VAL A 51 -2.77 9.02 2.32
N GLU A 52 -2.17 9.24 1.16
CA GLU A 52 -0.71 9.32 1.02
C GLU A 52 -0.12 10.40 1.92
N ASN A 53 -0.75 11.56 1.98
CA ASN A 53 -0.32 12.64 2.86
C ASN A 53 -0.45 12.26 4.34
N MET A 54 -1.53 11.59 4.71
CA MET A 54 -1.71 11.11 6.08
C MET A 54 -0.60 10.15 6.48
N ILE A 55 -0.24 9.24 5.59
CA ILE A 55 0.86 8.29 5.83
C ILE A 55 2.16 9.05 6.08
N ARG A 56 2.47 10.00 5.22
CA ARG A 56 3.71 10.78 5.31
C ARG A 56 3.76 11.57 6.61
N GLU A 57 2.69 12.25 6.94
CA GLU A 57 2.64 13.12 8.11
C GLU A 57 2.61 12.36 9.42
N GLN A 58 1.88 11.26 9.48
CA GLN A 58 1.68 10.52 10.72
C GLN A 58 2.78 9.51 11.02
N LEU A 59 3.30 8.85 9.99
CA LEU A 59 4.20 7.73 10.19
C LEU A 59 5.68 8.08 10.05
N GLY A 60 6.02 9.20 9.43
CA GLY A 60 7.43 9.58 9.26
C GLY A 60 8.23 8.50 8.55
N THR A 61 9.30 8.02 9.17
CA THR A 61 10.16 6.99 8.57
C THR A 61 9.44 5.66 8.39
N GLU A 62 8.50 5.32 9.25
CA GLU A 62 7.70 4.10 9.07
C GLU A 62 6.83 4.16 7.83
N GLY A 63 6.49 5.36 7.37
CA GLY A 63 5.73 5.55 6.14
C GLY A 63 6.50 5.17 4.89
N LEU A 64 7.82 5.01 4.98
CA LEU A 64 8.64 4.60 3.84
C LEU A 64 8.38 3.17 3.39
N GLN A 65 7.70 2.36 4.21
CA GLN A 65 7.29 1.04 3.77
C GLN A 65 6.18 1.10 2.71
N PHE A 66 5.56 2.27 2.53
CA PHE A 66 4.50 2.45 1.54
C PHE A 66 5.04 3.14 0.31
N ILE A 67 4.70 2.61 -0.86
CA ILE A 67 5.14 3.15 -2.16
C ILE A 67 3.92 3.47 -3.00
N ARG A 68 3.86 4.70 -3.52
CA ARG A 68 2.84 5.09 -4.48
C ARG A 68 3.21 4.54 -5.85
N ILE A 69 2.30 3.78 -6.45
CA ILE A 69 2.48 3.21 -7.79
C ILE A 69 1.44 3.81 -8.71
N GLY A 70 1.89 4.63 -9.67
CA GLY A 70 0.98 5.30 -10.58
C GLY A 70 -0.01 6.19 -9.84
N ARG A 71 -1.22 6.28 -10.37
CA ARG A 71 -2.25 7.14 -9.80
C ARG A 71 -3.19 6.40 -8.87
N GLY A 72 -3.22 5.09 -8.96
CA GLY A 72 -4.28 4.30 -8.35
C GLY A 72 -3.90 3.41 -7.19
N LEU A 73 -2.61 3.30 -6.84
CA LEU A 73 -2.18 2.34 -5.83
C LEU A 73 -1.16 2.92 -4.86
N ILE A 74 -1.31 2.54 -3.59
CA ILE A 74 -0.26 2.63 -2.59
C ILE A 74 -0.06 1.20 -2.09
N ILE A 75 1.15 0.68 -2.15
CA ILE A 75 1.43 -0.69 -1.71
C ILE A 75 2.36 -0.69 -0.51
N ASN A 76 2.25 -1.74 0.31
CA ASN A 76 3.22 -1.99 1.35
C ASN A 76 4.36 -2.81 0.74
N ARG A 77 5.55 -2.21 0.66
CA ARG A 77 6.70 -2.83 0.01
C ARG A 77 7.14 -4.13 0.70
N ASN A 78 6.80 -4.27 1.98
CA ASN A 78 7.18 -5.46 2.74
C ASN A 78 6.44 -6.72 2.26
N TYR A 79 5.37 -6.54 1.48
CA TYR A 79 4.58 -7.65 0.98
C TYR A 79 4.74 -7.88 -0.53
N ILE A 80 5.69 -7.19 -1.17
CA ILE A 80 5.99 -7.45 -2.58
C ILE A 80 6.57 -8.86 -2.70
N TYR A 81 5.86 -9.72 -3.42
CA TYR A 81 6.25 -11.11 -3.60
C TYR A 81 6.69 -11.42 -5.03
N TYR A 82 5.95 -10.89 -6.02
CA TYR A 82 6.18 -11.26 -7.41
C TYR A 82 5.78 -10.11 -8.32
N ILE A 83 6.63 -9.80 -9.28
CA ILE A 83 6.38 -8.77 -10.28
C ILE A 83 6.56 -9.40 -11.65
N ASN A 84 5.54 -9.25 -12.51
CA ASN A 84 5.64 -9.63 -13.91
C ASN A 84 5.28 -8.44 -14.78
N ILE A 85 6.28 -7.85 -15.42
CA ILE A 85 6.11 -6.63 -16.20
C ILE A 85 5.26 -6.91 -17.44
N GLN A 86 5.50 -8.02 -18.12
CA GLN A 86 4.81 -8.34 -19.35
C GLN A 86 3.31 -8.54 -19.16
N SER A 87 2.92 -9.26 -18.11
CA SER A 87 1.52 -9.49 -17.78
C SER A 87 0.91 -8.39 -16.92
N GLN A 88 1.71 -7.39 -16.54
CA GLN A 88 1.28 -6.25 -15.74
C GLN A 88 0.69 -6.67 -14.39
N LYS A 89 1.32 -7.64 -13.74
CA LYS A 89 0.86 -8.18 -12.46
C LYS A 89 1.86 -7.93 -11.36
N LEU A 90 1.32 -7.58 -10.20
CA LEU A 90 2.06 -7.45 -8.95
C LEU A 90 1.35 -8.29 -7.91
N ILE A 91 2.06 -9.24 -7.31
CA ILE A 91 1.49 -10.06 -6.25
C ILE A 91 2.03 -9.57 -4.92
N LEU A 92 1.11 -9.25 -4.01
CA LEU A 92 1.39 -8.85 -2.65
C LEU A 92 0.96 -9.99 -1.74
N SER A 93 1.88 -10.51 -0.94
CA SER A 93 1.63 -11.72 -0.18
C SER A 93 2.55 -11.82 1.02
N ASP A 94 2.06 -12.44 2.10
CA ASP A 94 2.92 -12.87 3.20
C ASP A 94 3.25 -14.36 3.07
N VAL A 95 2.85 -14.98 1.95
CA VAL A 95 3.08 -16.40 1.62
C VAL A 95 2.44 -17.35 2.64
N SER A 96 1.47 -16.87 3.40
CA SER A 96 0.80 -17.64 4.42
C SER A 96 -0.70 -17.36 4.47
N ARG A 97 -1.07 -16.16 4.89
CA ARG A 97 -2.47 -15.82 5.16
C ARG A 97 -3.17 -15.09 4.03
N PHE A 98 -2.42 -14.35 3.23
CA PHE A 98 -3.04 -13.59 2.14
C PHE A 98 -2.17 -13.57 0.91
N THR A 99 -2.84 -13.43 -0.24
CA THR A 99 -2.22 -13.23 -1.54
C THR A 99 -3.15 -12.37 -2.36
N HIS A 100 -2.67 -11.24 -2.82
CA HIS A 100 -3.46 -10.32 -3.64
C HIS A 100 -2.71 -10.03 -4.94
N THR A 101 -3.42 -10.12 -6.06
CA THR A 101 -2.88 -9.76 -7.36
C THR A 101 -3.46 -8.41 -7.76
N VAL A 102 -2.60 -7.45 -8.02
CA VAL A 102 -3.01 -6.13 -8.48
C VAL A 102 -2.37 -5.85 -9.82
N SER A 103 -2.98 -4.96 -10.60
CA SER A 103 -2.47 -4.57 -11.90
C SER A 103 -1.83 -3.19 -11.84
N ALA A 104 -0.76 -3.02 -12.61
CA ALA A 104 -0.13 -1.72 -12.77
C ALA A 104 0.48 -1.63 -14.16
N SER A 105 0.82 -0.42 -14.60
CA SER A 105 1.42 -0.22 -15.91
C SER A 105 2.79 -0.88 -15.98
N LYS A 106 3.21 -1.24 -17.18
CA LYS A 106 4.53 -1.83 -17.39
C LYS A 106 5.63 -0.91 -16.89
N GLU A 107 5.48 0.39 -17.13
CA GLU A 107 6.46 1.37 -16.70
C GLU A 107 6.55 1.45 -15.18
N ALA A 108 5.42 1.50 -14.49
CA ALA A 108 5.39 1.55 -13.03
C ALA A 108 6.02 0.29 -12.43
N LEU A 109 5.71 -0.88 -12.99
CA LEU A 109 6.27 -2.14 -12.50
C LEU A 109 7.76 -2.25 -12.78
N LYS A 110 8.22 -1.70 -13.89
CA LYS A 110 9.64 -1.67 -14.23
C LYS A 110 10.41 -0.82 -13.22
N GLN A 111 9.89 0.35 -12.89
CA GLN A 111 10.49 1.22 -11.89
C GLN A 111 10.53 0.55 -10.52
N LEU A 112 9.44 -0.11 -10.14
CA LEU A 112 9.38 -0.82 -8.87
C LEU A 112 10.38 -1.96 -8.81
N LYS A 113 10.47 -2.75 -9.87
CA LYS A 113 11.42 -3.85 -9.97
C LYS A 113 12.86 -3.34 -9.83
N ASP A 114 13.20 -2.25 -10.53
CA ASP A 114 14.53 -1.65 -10.46
C ASP A 114 14.85 -1.18 -9.03
N LEU A 115 13.89 -0.59 -8.35
CA LEU A 115 14.06 -0.13 -6.98
C LEU A 115 14.38 -1.30 -6.05
N ILE A 116 13.61 -2.37 -6.15
CA ILE A 116 13.80 -3.55 -5.29
C ILE A 116 15.15 -4.21 -5.57
N GLU A 117 15.53 -4.32 -6.84
CA GLU A 117 16.83 -4.89 -7.20
C GLU A 117 18.00 -4.07 -6.64
N LYS A 118 17.89 -2.75 -6.68
CA LYS A 118 18.92 -1.87 -6.12
C LYS A 118 19.04 -2.03 -4.62
N GLU A 119 17.93 -2.15 -3.93
CA GLU A 119 17.93 -2.35 -2.49
C GLU A 119 18.59 -3.68 -2.11
N ALA A 120 18.36 -4.71 -2.91
CA ALA A 120 18.95 -6.03 -2.66
C ALA A 120 20.46 -6.02 -2.80
N LYS A 121 21.00 -5.14 -3.65
CA LYS A 121 22.45 -5.05 -3.89
C LYS A 121 23.17 -4.16 -2.89
N GLY A 122 22.42 -3.36 -2.18
CA GLY A 122 23.00 -2.37 -1.39
C GLY A 122 22.93 -2.05 -0.15
#